data_8dbda02573d64a5efb59c06a3fdaff19
#
_entry.id   8dbda02573d64a5efb59c06a3fdaff19
#
_cell.length_a   1.000
_cell.length_b   1.000
_cell.length_c   1.000
_cell.angle_alpha   90.00
_cell.angle_beta   90.00
_cell.angle_gamma   90.00
#
_symmetry.space_group_name_H-M   'P 1'
#
loop_
_entity.id
_entity.type
_entity.pdbx_description
1 polymer ?
#
loop_
_entity_poly.entity_id
_entity_poly.type
_entity_poly.pdbx_seq_one_letter_code
_entity_poly.pdbx_strand_id
1 'polypeptide(L)'
;MFVKLKETEVQGYEVWDGCYGVVKNRCQKGVFLILDNGEPAFAYKFGNLLPGTEVLCTVRRLAYGDQRMLVTIDSVCYHPVAA
;
A
#
# COMPACT_ATOMS: atom_id res chain seq x y z
N MET A 1 -24.17 -18.47 -5.73
CA MET A 1 -23.66 -18.00 -5.79
C MET A 1 -23.19 -17.69 -5.68
N PHE A 2 -23.05 -17.49 -5.79
CA PHE A 2 -22.42 -16.82 -5.84
C PHE A 2 -21.68 -16.62 -5.40
N VAL A 3 -21.75 -16.58 -5.20
CA VAL A 3 -21.03 -16.15 -4.85
C VAL A 3 -20.21 -16.22 -4.73
N LYS A 4 -19.89 -16.24 -4.94
CA LYS A 4 -18.92 -16.13 -4.98
C LYS A 4 -18.26 -15.52 -5.60
N LEU A 5 -18.38 -15.19 -6.03
CA LEU A 5 -17.82 -14.39 -6.75
C LEU A 5 -17.45 -13.28 -6.16
N LYS A 6 -17.88 -12.83 -5.33
CA LYS A 6 -17.53 -11.79 -4.76
C LYS A 6 -16.30 -11.87 -4.09
N GLU A 7 -16.01 -12.81 -3.50
CA GLU A 7 -14.83 -12.86 -2.89
C GLU A 7 -13.81 -12.74 -3.80
N THR A 8 -14.09 -13.08 -4.90
CA THR A 8 -13.09 -12.98 -5.80
C THR A 8 -12.76 -11.60 -5.97
N GLU A 9 -13.62 -10.73 -5.76
CA GLU A 9 -13.28 -9.49 -6.09
C GLU A 9 -12.44 -8.87 -5.16
N VAL A 10 -12.11 -9.43 -4.10
CA VAL A 10 -11.21 -8.85 -3.29
C VAL A 10 -9.87 -9.10 -3.71
N GLN A 11 -9.63 -9.48 -4.91
CA GLN A 11 -8.38 -9.81 -5.33
C GLN A 11 -7.47 -8.70 -5.30
N GLY A 12 -6.51 -8.58 -5.90
CA GLY A 12 -5.50 -7.56 -5.86
C GLY A 12 -5.87 -6.36 -6.68
N TYR A 13 -5.06 -5.34 -6.63
CA TYR A 13 -5.26 -4.13 -7.37
C TYR A 13 -4.60 -4.22 -8.73
N GLU A 14 -4.96 -3.32 -9.61
CA GLU A 14 -4.33 -3.21 -10.89
C GLU A 14 -3.55 -1.93 -10.98
N VAL A 15 -2.69 -1.81 -11.98
CA VAL A 15 -1.89 -0.61 -12.19
C VAL A 15 -2.82 0.58 -12.35
N TRP A 16 -2.49 1.66 -11.69
CA TRP A 16 -3.23 2.92 -11.65
C TRP A 16 -4.44 2.91 -10.73
N ASP A 17 -4.71 1.82 -10.05
CA ASP A 17 -5.77 1.81 -9.06
C ASP A 17 -5.35 2.65 -7.86
N GLY A 18 -6.29 3.35 -7.27
CA GLY A 18 -6.08 4.01 -6.01
C GLY A 18 -6.33 3.04 -4.88
N CYS A 19 -5.57 3.14 -3.81
CA CYS A 19 -5.74 2.26 -2.68
C CYS A 19 -5.24 2.93 -1.42
N TYR A 20 -5.63 2.38 -0.27
CA TYR A 20 -5.14 2.88 1.00
C TYR A 20 -4.13 1.90 1.55
N GLY A 21 -3.17 2.40 2.27
CA GLY A 21 -2.18 1.54 2.90
C GLY A 21 -1.75 2.09 4.23
N VAL A 22 -1.08 1.25 5.01
CA VAL A 22 -0.54 1.63 6.31
C VAL A 22 0.94 1.35 6.29
N VAL A 23 1.73 2.32 6.67
CA VAL A 23 3.18 2.18 6.72
C VAL A 23 3.54 1.22 7.85
N LYS A 24 4.37 0.22 7.55
CA LYS A 24 4.80 -0.74 8.55
C LYS A 24 6.26 -0.54 8.91
N ASN A 25 7.07 -0.21 7.95
CA ASN A 25 8.50 -0.08 8.16
C ASN A 25 9.08 0.92 7.21
N ARG A 26 10.27 1.38 7.48
CA ARG A 26 10.97 2.33 6.63
C ARG A 26 12.36 1.81 6.34
N CYS A 27 12.91 2.23 5.23
CA CYS A 27 14.31 2.00 4.93
C CYS A 27 14.83 3.22 4.20
N GLN A 28 16.10 3.20 3.84
CA GLN A 28 16.69 4.35 3.18
C GLN A 28 16.01 4.69 1.86
N LYS A 29 15.50 3.70 1.17
CA LYS A 29 14.92 3.93 -0.14
C LYS A 29 13.45 4.31 -0.10
N GLY A 30 12.77 3.98 0.97
CA GLY A 30 11.35 4.27 1.03
C GLY A 30 10.67 3.59 2.18
N VAL A 31 9.41 3.26 2.00
CA VAL A 31 8.62 2.66 3.08
C VAL A 31 7.94 1.39 2.63
N PHE A 32 7.78 0.48 3.56
CA PHE A 32 7.05 -0.76 3.34
C PHE A 32 5.66 -0.57 3.89
N LEU A 33 4.67 -0.97 3.13
CA LEU A 33 3.28 -0.76 3.46
C LEU A 33 2.52 -2.06 3.38
N ILE A 34 1.39 -2.09 4.07
CA ILE A 34 0.40 -3.15 3.84
C ILE A 34 -0.84 -2.42 3.35
N LEU A 35 -1.33 -2.82 2.21
CA LEU A 35 -2.50 -2.20 1.62
C LEU A 35 -3.77 -2.70 2.30
N ASP A 36 -4.87 -2.02 2.06
CA ASP A 36 -6.11 -2.35 2.73
C ASP A 36 -6.66 -3.71 2.35
N ASN A 37 -6.16 -4.32 1.27
CA ASN A 37 -6.54 -5.69 0.94
C ASN A 37 -5.55 -6.69 1.52
N GLY A 38 -4.59 -6.24 2.33
CA GLY A 38 -3.61 -7.13 2.96
C GLY A 38 -2.34 -7.35 2.16
N GLU A 39 -2.26 -6.81 0.97
CA GLU A 39 -1.13 -7.05 0.10
C GLU A 39 0.06 -6.17 0.47
N PRO A 40 1.27 -6.73 0.52
CA PRO A 40 2.44 -5.93 0.84
C PRO A 40 2.83 -5.05 -0.33
N ALA A 41 3.29 -3.87 -0.05
CA ALA A 41 3.68 -2.93 -1.08
C ALA A 41 4.87 -2.11 -0.62
N PHE A 42 5.49 -1.42 -1.56
CA PHE A 42 6.63 -0.57 -1.28
C PHE A 42 6.44 0.75 -2.01
N ALA A 43 6.80 1.83 -1.37
CA ALA A 43 6.78 3.14 -2.00
C ALA A 43 8.14 3.78 -1.82
N TYR A 44 8.67 4.37 -2.89
CA TYR A 44 9.92 5.08 -2.79
C TYR A 44 9.74 6.30 -1.90
N LYS A 45 10.86 6.81 -1.42
CA LYS A 45 10.87 7.83 -0.43
C LYS A 45 9.87 8.93 -0.66
N PHE A 46 9.17 9.29 0.36
CA PHE A 46 8.18 10.33 0.30
C PHE A 46 8.34 11.28 1.48
N GLY A 47 9.23 11.07 2.35
CA GLY A 47 9.38 11.88 3.53
C GLY A 47 9.49 10.99 4.72
N ASN A 48 9.39 11.56 5.89
CA ASN A 48 9.51 10.76 7.09
C ASN A 48 8.17 10.31 7.56
N LEU A 49 7.78 9.12 7.11
CA LEU A 49 6.50 8.57 7.51
C LEU A 49 6.73 7.52 8.59
N LEU A 50 6.07 7.69 9.71
CA LEU A 50 6.22 6.77 10.83
C LEU A 50 5.37 5.53 10.62
N PRO A 51 5.76 4.40 11.17
CA PRO A 51 4.89 3.22 11.14
C PRO A 51 3.54 3.57 11.72
N GLY A 52 2.50 3.10 11.09
CA GLY A 52 1.13 3.42 11.48
C GLY A 52 0.51 4.55 10.68
N THR A 53 1.31 5.25 9.87
CA THR A 53 0.78 6.32 9.03
C THR A 53 -0.11 5.71 7.96
N GLU A 54 -1.28 6.29 7.77
CA GLU A 54 -2.20 5.81 6.73
C GLU A 54 -2.11 6.73 5.55
N VAL A 55 -2.02 6.15 4.38
CA VAL A 55 -1.77 6.90 3.15
C VAL A 55 -2.71 6.47 2.04
N LEU A 56 -2.91 7.37 1.10
CA LEU A 56 -3.62 7.07 -0.14
C LEU A 56 -2.56 6.91 -1.20
N CYS A 57 -2.64 5.84 -1.94
CA CYS A 57 -1.62 5.46 -2.90
C CYS A 57 -2.18 5.17 -4.26
N THR A 58 -1.32 5.18 -5.27
CA THR A 58 -1.66 4.71 -6.61
C THR A 58 -0.73 3.57 -6.96
N VAL A 59 -1.29 2.48 -7.45
CA VAL A 59 -0.50 1.32 -7.83
C VAL A 59 0.26 1.64 -9.11
N ARG A 60 1.57 1.41 -9.09
CA ARG A 60 2.40 1.70 -10.24
C ARG A 60 2.95 0.44 -10.89
N ARG A 61 3.09 -0.65 -10.14
CA ARG A 61 3.58 -1.91 -10.68
C ARG A 61 3.07 -3.02 -9.78
N LEU A 62 2.58 -4.08 -10.38
CA LEU A 62 2.11 -5.21 -9.61
C LEU A 62 3.28 -6.02 -9.06
N ALA A 63 3.03 -6.82 -8.07
CA ALA A 63 4.04 -7.70 -7.51
C ALA A 63 4.52 -8.65 -8.60
N TYR A 64 5.81 -8.96 -8.57
CA TYR A 64 6.37 -9.83 -9.59
C TYR A 64 7.56 -10.57 -9.01
N GLY A 65 7.52 -11.86 -9.02
CA GLY A 65 8.59 -12.67 -8.45
C GLY A 65 8.79 -12.30 -6.99
N ASP A 66 9.99 -11.90 -6.62
CA ASP A 66 10.27 -11.52 -5.26
C ASP A 66 9.97 -10.08 -4.98
N GLN A 67 9.48 -9.34 -5.95
CA GLN A 67 9.29 -7.91 -5.77
C GLN A 67 7.89 -7.59 -5.33
N ARG A 68 7.79 -6.72 -4.33
CA ARG A 68 6.50 -6.29 -3.85
C ARG A 68 5.85 -5.39 -4.86
N MET A 69 4.56 -5.18 -4.71
CA MET A 69 3.85 -4.18 -5.49
C MET A 69 4.49 -2.82 -5.23
N LEU A 70 4.63 -2.02 -6.26
CA LEU A 70 5.17 -0.68 -6.13
C LEU A 70 4.03 0.31 -6.21
N VAL A 71 3.97 1.23 -5.26
CA VAL A 71 2.94 2.26 -5.25
C VAL A 71 3.59 3.61 -5.07
N THR A 72 2.88 4.67 -5.43
CA THR A 72 3.29 6.02 -5.08
C THR A 72 2.31 6.55 -4.05
N ILE A 73 2.83 7.27 -3.08
CA ILE A 73 1.99 7.84 -2.03
C ILE A 73 1.50 9.19 -2.52
N ASP A 74 0.19 9.34 -2.62
CA ASP A 74 -0.40 10.57 -3.11
C ASP A 74 -0.73 11.53 -1.99
N SER A 75 -1.15 11.02 -0.87
CA SER A 75 -1.43 11.89 0.27
C SER A 75 -1.42 11.08 1.56
N VAL A 76 -1.23 11.78 2.65
CA VAL A 76 -1.25 11.16 3.97
C VAL A 76 -2.61 11.41 4.57
N CYS A 77 -3.28 10.33 4.95
CA CYS A 77 -4.62 10.42 5.52
C CYS A 77 -4.61 10.53 7.03
N TYR A 78 -3.63 9.95 7.66
CA TYR A 78 -3.56 9.93 9.11
C TYR A 78 -2.13 9.76 9.57
N HIS A 79 -1.68 10.61 10.47
CA HIS A 79 -0.36 10.50 11.09
C HIS A 79 -0.54 10.03 12.51
N PRO A 80 0.18 9.00 12.93
CA PRO A 80 0.15 8.66 14.34
C PRO A 80 0.84 9.76 15.12
N VAL A 81 0.35 10.04 16.30
CA VAL A 81 0.94 11.07 17.11
C VAL A 81 2.07 10.45 17.90
N ALA A 82 3.23 11.06 17.82
CA ALA A 82 4.36 10.53 18.58
C ALA A 82 4.12 10.86 20.03
N ALA A 83 4.19 9.89 20.85
CA ALA A 83 3.90 10.11 22.26
C ALA A 83 5.08 10.66 23.01
#